data_8b7e3b038ba6e67e8389c8f2c15ac386
#
_entry.id   8b7e3b038ba6e67e8389c8f2c15ac386
#
_cell.length_a   1.000
_cell.length_b   1.000
_cell.length_c   1.000
_cell.angle_alpha   90.00
_cell.angle_beta   90.00
_cell.angle_gamma   90.00
#
_symmetry.space_group_name_H-M   'P 1'
#
loop_
_entity.id
_entity.type
_entity.pdbx_description
1 polymer ?
#
loop_
_entity_poly.entity_id
_entity_poly.type
_entity_poly.pdbx_seq_one_letter_code
_entity_poly.pdbx_strand_id
1 'polypeptide(L)'
;MEPFAFIIGLLLLGVLLQRTDAPVDLAKSLNFFVIYVSLPATILLQVPKIHMDMSALGVVLIPWLLLPITVAIVMVMTKNHPPEVRAALLLVLPLGNTSFVGIPIVQTLLGDAAIPYVLMYDQFGTFLILSLYGSAVLARYETGHIHKRLILKKLFLFPPFLMLLVAMIWGEMPSRMIPYLQILSATLVPVALVSVGYSLRIRGGIDYPLFTKALMVKLMVMPLIAFGILFAMGTEPLALKTAVLESGMPSMITAGALAIAAGFAPALSAALVGYGIIIALVTLPIIAYLLERL
;
A
#
# COMPACT_ATOMS: atom_id res chain seq x y z
N MET A 1 -12.33 -16.47 -11.38
CA MET A 1 -11.66 -17.26 -10.31
C MET A 1 -10.20 -17.53 -10.60
N GLU A 2 -9.82 -17.82 -11.86
CA GLU A 2 -8.41 -18.09 -12.25
C GLU A 2 -7.40 -16.97 -11.89
N PRO A 3 -7.70 -15.67 -12.13
CA PRO A 3 -6.72 -14.61 -11.80
C PRO A 3 -6.41 -14.51 -10.29
N PHE A 4 -7.41 -14.76 -9.44
CA PHE A 4 -7.22 -14.72 -7.99
C PHE A 4 -6.43 -15.94 -7.48
N ALA A 5 -6.64 -17.11 -8.09
CA ALA A 5 -5.83 -18.30 -7.82
C ALA A 5 -4.36 -18.08 -8.19
N PHE A 6 -4.08 -17.32 -9.25
CA PHE A 6 -2.72 -16.93 -9.63
C PHE A 6 -2.05 -16.05 -8.57
N ILE A 7 -2.77 -15.05 -8.00
CA ILE A 7 -2.25 -14.23 -6.88
C ILE A 7 -1.87 -15.12 -5.70
N ILE A 8 -2.79 -16.03 -5.29
CA ILE A 8 -2.54 -16.96 -4.19
C ILE A 8 -1.33 -17.86 -4.51
N GLY A 9 -1.25 -18.38 -5.73
CA GLY A 9 -0.13 -19.20 -6.18
C GLY A 9 1.23 -18.49 -6.06
N LEU A 10 1.32 -17.25 -6.46
CA LEU A 10 2.55 -16.45 -6.36
C LEU A 10 2.92 -16.12 -4.91
N LEU A 11 1.93 -15.81 -4.06
CA LEU A 11 2.16 -15.61 -2.63
C LEU A 11 2.68 -16.91 -1.98
N LEU A 12 2.06 -18.05 -2.29
CA LEU A 12 2.49 -19.36 -1.79
C LEU A 12 3.89 -19.70 -2.30
N LEU A 13 4.22 -19.42 -3.55
CA LEU A 13 5.57 -19.58 -4.09
C LEU A 13 6.57 -18.79 -3.24
N GLY A 14 6.28 -17.53 -2.93
CA GLY A 14 7.12 -16.73 -2.05
C GLY A 14 7.30 -17.35 -0.66
N VAL A 15 6.22 -17.88 -0.06
CA VAL A 15 6.28 -18.60 1.23
C VAL A 15 7.12 -19.88 1.12
N LEU A 16 6.99 -20.65 0.03
CA LEU A 16 7.76 -21.86 -0.20
C LEU A 16 9.26 -21.56 -0.35
N LEU A 17 9.63 -20.49 -1.03
CA LEU A 17 11.02 -20.04 -1.16
C LEU A 17 11.70 -19.76 0.20
N GLN A 18 10.95 -19.46 1.27
CA GLN A 18 11.50 -19.33 2.63
C GLN A 18 12.09 -20.66 3.16
N ARG A 19 11.69 -21.80 2.59
CA ARG A 19 12.15 -23.15 2.99
C ARG A 19 13.30 -23.67 2.13
N THR A 20 13.80 -22.87 1.21
CA THR A 20 14.92 -23.17 0.34
C THR A 20 16.16 -22.40 0.77
N ASP A 21 17.32 -22.71 0.15
CA ASP A 21 18.59 -21.96 0.34
C ASP A 21 18.57 -20.60 -0.38
N ALA A 22 17.40 -19.97 -0.49
CA ALA A 22 17.27 -18.66 -1.10
C ALA A 22 18.04 -17.59 -0.29
N PRO A 23 18.63 -16.59 -0.96
CA PRO A 23 19.37 -15.52 -0.29
C PRO A 23 18.53 -14.84 0.79
N VAL A 24 19.11 -14.55 1.96
CA VAL A 24 18.45 -13.88 3.08
C VAL A 24 17.81 -12.54 2.65
N ASP A 25 18.44 -11.85 1.71
CA ASP A 25 18.00 -10.55 1.16
C ASP A 25 17.10 -10.67 -0.08
N LEU A 26 16.57 -11.88 -0.40
CA LEU A 26 15.76 -12.09 -1.61
C LEU A 26 14.60 -11.08 -1.72
N ALA A 27 13.82 -10.91 -0.65
CA ALA A 27 12.71 -9.93 -0.67
C ALA A 27 13.21 -8.51 -0.93
N LYS A 28 14.35 -8.11 -0.37
CA LYS A 28 14.96 -6.80 -0.59
C LYS A 28 15.37 -6.63 -2.05
N SER A 29 15.97 -7.65 -2.65
CA SER A 29 16.38 -7.65 -4.06
C SER A 29 15.18 -7.59 -5.02
N LEU A 30 14.12 -8.37 -4.74
CA LEU A 30 12.88 -8.34 -5.50
C LEU A 30 12.19 -6.96 -5.38
N ASN A 31 12.11 -6.40 -4.17
CA ASN A 31 11.55 -5.08 -3.95
C ASN A 31 12.35 -3.99 -4.67
N PHE A 32 13.68 -4.10 -4.68
CA PHE A 32 14.54 -3.19 -5.44
C PHE A 32 14.18 -3.24 -6.93
N PHE A 33 14.06 -4.43 -7.51
CA PHE A 33 13.67 -4.58 -8.91
C PHE A 33 12.28 -3.96 -9.19
N VAL A 34 11.29 -4.23 -8.33
CA VAL A 34 9.95 -3.63 -8.48
C VAL A 34 10.02 -2.10 -8.44
N ILE A 35 10.71 -1.52 -7.47
CA ILE A 35 10.79 -0.06 -7.26
C ILE A 35 11.56 0.63 -8.38
N TYR A 36 12.65 0.04 -8.88
CA TYR A 36 13.55 0.69 -9.83
C TYR A 36 13.26 0.35 -11.30
N VAL A 37 12.51 -0.72 -11.56
CA VAL A 37 12.25 -1.19 -12.93
C VAL A 37 10.76 -1.32 -13.22
N SER A 38 10.06 -2.22 -12.51
CA SER A 38 8.68 -2.59 -12.86
C SER A 38 7.69 -1.44 -12.63
N LEU A 39 7.72 -0.83 -11.45
CA LEU A 39 6.80 0.24 -11.07
C LEU A 39 7.02 1.53 -11.90
N PRO A 40 8.25 2.01 -12.14
CA PRO A 40 8.51 3.09 -13.09
C PRO A 40 7.94 2.84 -14.49
N ALA A 41 8.13 1.64 -15.03
CA ALA A 41 7.57 1.28 -16.34
C ALA A 41 6.04 1.30 -16.34
N THR A 42 5.41 0.78 -15.29
CA THR A 42 3.95 0.80 -15.12
C THR A 42 3.42 2.23 -15.04
N ILE A 43 4.09 3.10 -14.28
CA ILE A 43 3.73 4.52 -14.14
C ILE A 43 3.78 5.22 -15.51
N LEU A 44 4.86 5.06 -16.24
CA LEU A 44 5.02 5.68 -17.56
C LEU A 44 3.96 5.22 -18.58
N LEU A 45 3.46 4.00 -18.45
CA LEU A 45 2.41 3.46 -19.34
C LEU A 45 0.99 3.88 -18.94
N GLN A 46 0.73 4.02 -17.65
CA GLN A 46 -0.65 4.11 -17.15
C GLN A 46 -1.04 5.53 -16.73
N VAL A 47 -0.11 6.31 -16.16
CA VAL A 47 -0.41 7.66 -15.67
C VAL A 47 -0.83 8.62 -16.80
N PRO A 48 -0.22 8.59 -18.01
CA PRO A 48 -0.67 9.45 -19.10
C PRO A 48 -2.12 9.25 -19.56
N LYS A 49 -2.74 8.11 -19.20
CA LYS A 49 -4.14 7.79 -19.52
C LYS A 49 -5.14 8.43 -18.55
N ILE A 50 -4.67 9.06 -17.47
CA ILE A 50 -5.53 9.69 -16.47
C ILE A 50 -6.00 11.05 -16.99
N HIS A 51 -7.31 11.22 -17.00
CA HIS A 51 -7.89 12.56 -17.09
C HIS A 51 -7.94 13.16 -15.68
N MET A 52 -7.28 14.31 -15.48
CA MET A 52 -7.25 15.02 -14.21
C MET A 52 -8.59 15.74 -14.01
N ASP A 53 -9.56 15.04 -13.46
CA ASP A 53 -10.89 15.51 -13.12
C ASP A 53 -11.12 15.52 -11.59
N MET A 54 -12.33 15.84 -11.16
CA MET A 54 -12.70 15.83 -9.73
C MET A 54 -12.64 14.43 -9.12
N SER A 55 -12.79 13.37 -9.92
CA SER A 55 -12.69 11.99 -9.44
C SER A 55 -11.24 11.58 -9.15
N ALA A 56 -10.30 11.95 -10.03
CA ALA A 56 -8.87 11.77 -9.81
C ALA A 56 -8.41 12.54 -8.56
N LEU A 57 -8.90 13.77 -8.37
CA LEU A 57 -8.63 14.56 -7.16
C LEU A 57 -9.17 13.85 -5.90
N GLY A 58 -10.37 13.28 -5.95
CA GLY A 58 -10.95 12.49 -4.86
C GLY A 58 -10.04 11.32 -4.45
N VAL A 59 -9.52 10.58 -5.44
CA VAL A 59 -8.58 9.46 -5.21
C VAL A 59 -7.29 9.92 -4.53
N VAL A 60 -6.75 11.08 -4.90
CA VAL A 60 -5.55 11.66 -4.28
C VAL A 60 -5.82 12.14 -2.85
N LEU A 61 -6.98 12.75 -2.61
CA LEU A 61 -7.30 13.36 -1.32
C LEU A 61 -7.72 12.34 -0.26
N ILE A 62 -8.36 11.22 -0.65
CA ILE A 62 -8.93 10.29 0.32
C ILE A 62 -7.91 9.72 1.32
N PRO A 63 -6.68 9.28 0.96
CA PRO A 63 -5.71 8.83 1.95
C PRO A 63 -5.31 9.92 2.95
N TRP A 64 -5.27 11.19 2.54
CA TRP A 64 -4.99 12.33 3.42
C TRP A 64 -6.15 12.63 4.36
N LEU A 65 -7.39 12.43 3.93
CA LEU A 65 -8.58 12.59 4.79
C LEU A 65 -8.70 11.43 5.79
N LEU A 66 -8.35 10.21 5.38
CA LEU A 66 -8.35 9.04 6.26
C LEU A 66 -7.22 9.10 7.31
N LEU A 67 -6.11 9.76 7.02
CA LEU A 67 -4.98 9.86 7.94
C LEU A 67 -5.37 10.42 9.32
N PRO A 68 -5.92 11.65 9.45
CA PRO A 68 -6.30 12.19 10.76
C PRO A 68 -7.36 11.35 11.46
N ILE A 69 -8.29 10.74 10.73
CA ILE A 69 -9.31 9.85 11.28
C ILE A 69 -8.63 8.60 11.88
N THR A 70 -7.72 7.97 11.14
CA THR A 70 -6.98 6.80 11.63
C THR A 70 -6.13 7.16 12.85
N VAL A 71 -5.45 8.31 12.82
CA VAL A 71 -4.67 8.81 13.95
C VAL A 71 -5.55 8.98 15.20
N ALA A 72 -6.71 9.62 15.06
CA ALA A 72 -7.66 9.81 16.17
C ALA A 72 -8.12 8.46 16.75
N ILE A 73 -8.47 7.49 15.89
CA ILE A 73 -8.87 6.15 16.31
C ILE A 73 -7.72 5.46 17.07
N VAL A 74 -6.49 5.52 16.53
CA VAL A 74 -5.31 4.94 17.21
C VAL A 74 -5.08 5.58 18.56
N MET A 75 -5.17 6.90 18.69
CA MET A 75 -5.00 7.60 19.96
C MET A 75 -6.01 7.15 21.01
N VAL A 76 -7.27 6.94 20.62
CA VAL A 76 -8.32 6.41 21.50
C VAL A 76 -8.04 4.94 21.87
N MET A 77 -7.74 4.10 20.89
CA MET A 77 -7.47 2.66 21.09
C MET A 77 -6.27 2.40 21.98
N THR A 78 -5.25 3.28 21.93
CA THR A 78 -3.99 3.09 22.64
C THR A 78 -3.86 3.96 23.89
N LYS A 79 -4.95 4.54 24.38
CA LYS A 79 -4.92 5.45 25.56
C LYS A 79 -4.22 4.82 26.77
N ASN A 80 -4.46 3.54 27.01
CA ASN A 80 -3.93 2.78 28.14
C ASN A 80 -2.80 1.81 27.75
N HIS A 81 -2.18 1.99 26.57
CA HIS A 81 -1.08 1.13 26.10
C HIS A 81 0.26 1.89 26.15
N PRO A 82 1.39 1.16 26.22
CA PRO A 82 2.73 1.75 26.18
C PRO A 82 2.96 2.62 24.93
N PRO A 83 3.85 3.61 25.00
CA PRO A 83 4.16 4.50 23.86
C PRO A 83 4.62 3.75 22.60
N GLU A 84 5.34 2.64 22.76
CA GLU A 84 5.85 1.80 21.66
C GLU A 84 4.70 1.14 20.89
N VAL A 85 3.65 0.71 21.57
CA VAL A 85 2.44 0.14 20.96
C VAL A 85 1.69 1.22 20.17
N ARG A 86 1.58 2.42 20.76
CA ARG A 86 0.97 3.57 20.09
C ARG A 86 1.76 3.98 18.86
N ALA A 87 3.09 4.08 18.97
CA ALA A 87 3.97 4.40 17.84
C ALA A 87 3.83 3.37 16.69
N ALA A 88 3.79 2.08 17.04
CA ALA A 88 3.57 1.01 16.07
C ALA A 88 2.26 1.21 15.30
N LEU A 89 1.14 1.39 15.99
CA LEU A 89 -0.17 1.56 15.34
C LEU A 89 -0.27 2.87 14.57
N LEU A 90 0.31 3.97 15.07
CA LEU A 90 0.37 5.25 14.34
C LEU A 90 1.15 5.10 13.03
N LEU A 91 2.18 4.26 12.97
CA LEU A 91 2.96 4.05 11.76
C LEU A 91 2.30 3.03 10.81
N VAL A 92 1.81 1.92 11.35
CA VAL A 92 1.39 0.75 10.55
C VAL A 92 -0.05 0.85 10.07
N LEU A 93 -0.95 1.44 10.85
CA LEU A 93 -2.39 1.43 10.55
C LEU A 93 -2.81 2.39 9.43
N PRO A 94 -2.31 3.65 9.37
CA PRO A 94 -2.66 4.57 8.29
C PRO A 94 -2.13 4.13 6.92
N LEU A 95 -1.02 3.40 6.89
CA LEU A 95 -0.28 3.08 5.67
C LEU A 95 -0.68 1.71 5.10
N GLY A 96 -1.39 1.71 3.97
CA GLY A 96 -1.75 0.52 3.21
C GLY A 96 -0.62 0.03 2.29
N ASN A 97 -0.62 -1.25 1.97
CA ASN A 97 0.28 -1.84 0.99
C ASN A 97 -0.30 -1.70 -0.42
N THR A 98 -0.43 -0.46 -0.86
CA THR A 98 -1.12 -0.02 -2.07
C THR A 98 -0.38 -0.36 -3.35
N SER A 99 0.97 -0.43 -3.33
CA SER A 99 1.77 -0.81 -4.50
C SER A 99 1.88 -2.32 -4.66
N PHE A 100 2.45 -3.03 -3.66
CA PHE A 100 2.83 -4.44 -3.81
C PHE A 100 1.66 -5.42 -3.69
N VAL A 101 0.63 -5.05 -2.96
CA VAL A 101 -0.62 -5.83 -2.80
C VAL A 101 -1.76 -5.16 -3.55
N GLY A 102 -1.85 -3.83 -3.49
CA GLY A 102 -2.92 -3.06 -4.10
C GLY A 102 -2.96 -3.20 -5.62
N ILE A 103 -1.87 -2.91 -6.32
CA ILE A 103 -1.83 -3.02 -7.80
C ILE A 103 -2.28 -4.42 -8.27
N PRO A 104 -1.69 -5.54 -7.79
CA PRO A 104 -2.12 -6.87 -8.22
C PRO A 104 -3.59 -7.18 -7.94
N ILE A 105 -4.07 -6.85 -6.74
CA ILE A 105 -5.44 -7.17 -6.35
C ILE A 105 -6.45 -6.31 -7.11
N VAL A 106 -6.22 -5.00 -7.21
CA VAL A 106 -7.12 -4.09 -7.94
C VAL A 106 -7.14 -4.42 -9.42
N GLN A 107 -5.98 -4.69 -10.02
CA GLN A 107 -5.91 -5.13 -11.42
C GLN A 107 -6.73 -6.40 -11.67
N THR A 108 -6.68 -7.35 -10.73
CA THR A 108 -7.44 -8.61 -10.81
C THR A 108 -8.94 -8.41 -10.63
N LEU A 109 -9.36 -7.51 -9.74
CA LEU A 109 -10.76 -7.29 -9.39
C LEU A 109 -11.46 -6.28 -10.30
N LEU A 110 -10.76 -5.22 -10.73
CA LEU A 110 -11.34 -4.09 -11.48
C LEU A 110 -10.73 -3.92 -12.90
N GLY A 111 -9.68 -4.66 -13.22
CA GLY A 111 -9.00 -4.60 -14.53
C GLY A 111 -7.98 -3.45 -14.63
N ASP A 112 -7.33 -3.38 -15.82
CA ASP A 112 -6.23 -2.45 -16.10
C ASP A 112 -6.65 -0.98 -16.06
N ALA A 113 -7.91 -0.68 -16.35
CA ALA A 113 -8.44 0.69 -16.33
C ALA A 113 -8.39 1.33 -14.92
N ALA A 114 -8.33 0.51 -13.84
CA ALA A 114 -8.21 0.99 -12.46
C ALA A 114 -6.76 1.35 -12.08
N ILE A 115 -5.74 0.84 -12.78
CA ILE A 115 -4.34 1.01 -12.41
C ILE A 115 -3.90 2.47 -12.31
N PRO A 116 -4.29 3.38 -13.23
CA PRO A 116 -3.98 4.79 -13.07
C PRO A 116 -4.42 5.36 -11.72
N TYR A 117 -5.65 5.03 -11.27
CA TYR A 117 -6.17 5.49 -9.96
C TYR A 117 -5.40 4.88 -8.79
N VAL A 118 -5.02 3.59 -8.87
CA VAL A 118 -4.13 2.95 -7.88
C VAL A 118 -2.82 3.72 -7.73
N LEU A 119 -2.18 4.06 -8.87
CA LEU A 119 -0.92 4.79 -8.87
C LEU A 119 -1.07 6.20 -8.29
N MET A 120 -2.19 6.87 -8.55
CA MET A 120 -2.50 8.18 -7.96
C MET A 120 -2.66 8.07 -6.43
N TYR A 121 -3.45 7.11 -5.97
CA TYR A 121 -3.63 6.82 -4.54
C TYR A 121 -2.30 6.50 -3.86
N ASP A 122 -1.50 5.61 -4.46
CA ASP A 122 -0.23 5.15 -3.91
C ASP A 122 0.80 6.28 -3.85
N GLN A 123 1.08 6.94 -4.98
CA GLN A 123 2.20 7.87 -5.08
C GLN A 123 1.90 9.22 -4.40
N PHE A 124 0.70 9.81 -4.61
CA PHE A 124 0.32 11.08 -3.97
C PHE A 124 -0.27 10.90 -2.57
N GLY A 125 -0.77 9.71 -2.24
CA GLY A 125 -1.30 9.37 -0.93
C GLY A 125 -0.26 8.61 -0.10
N THR A 126 -0.30 7.29 -0.17
CA THR A 126 0.41 6.39 0.77
C THR A 126 1.92 6.64 0.82
N PHE A 127 2.59 6.84 -0.34
CA PHE A 127 4.02 7.11 -0.38
C PHE A 127 4.38 8.47 0.25
N LEU A 128 3.63 9.53 -0.06
CA LEU A 128 3.87 10.84 0.54
C LEU A 128 3.56 10.82 2.05
N ILE A 129 2.49 10.15 2.46
CA ILE A 129 2.15 9.98 3.89
C ILE A 129 3.26 9.21 4.61
N LEU A 130 3.78 8.11 4.05
CA LEU A 130 4.93 7.40 4.63
C LEU A 130 6.14 8.34 4.76
N SER A 131 6.44 9.08 3.70
CA SER A 131 7.63 9.94 3.64
C SER A 131 7.55 11.11 4.62
N LEU A 132 6.40 11.76 4.76
CA LEU A 132 6.21 12.94 5.60
C LEU A 132 5.76 12.56 7.00
N TYR A 133 4.59 11.95 7.12
CA TYR A 133 3.99 11.58 8.40
C TYR A 133 4.72 10.41 9.06
N GLY A 134 5.03 9.34 8.31
CA GLY A 134 5.75 8.18 8.85
C GLY A 134 7.12 8.57 9.41
N SER A 135 7.85 9.44 8.70
CA SER A 135 9.13 9.98 9.19
C SER A 135 8.95 10.85 10.45
N ALA A 136 7.85 11.60 10.56
CA ALA A 136 7.55 12.39 11.75
C ALA A 136 7.22 11.49 12.97
N VAL A 137 6.47 10.41 12.76
CA VAL A 137 6.20 9.42 13.82
C VAL A 137 7.51 8.78 14.30
N LEU A 138 8.37 8.31 13.38
CA LEU A 138 9.68 7.74 13.73
C LEU A 138 10.52 8.75 14.52
N ALA A 139 10.66 9.96 14.02
CA ALA A 139 11.43 10.99 14.71
C ALA A 139 10.89 11.32 16.10
N ARG A 140 9.56 11.38 16.26
CA ARG A 140 8.91 11.71 17.55
C ARG A 140 9.15 10.66 18.60
N TYR A 141 9.14 9.38 18.25
CA TYR A 141 9.19 8.26 19.18
C TYR A 141 10.57 7.60 19.32
N GLU A 142 11.48 7.77 18.34
CA GLU A 142 12.81 7.16 18.32
C GLU A 142 13.91 8.17 18.69
N THR A 143 14.04 9.27 17.92
CA THR A 143 15.21 10.17 18.02
C THR A 143 14.92 11.58 18.56
N GLY A 144 13.67 11.99 18.56
CA GLY A 144 13.26 13.35 18.94
C GLY A 144 13.60 14.44 17.91
N HIS A 145 14.31 14.13 16.81
CA HIS A 145 14.75 15.11 15.80
C HIS A 145 14.26 14.76 14.38
N ILE A 146 13.63 15.73 13.71
CA ILE A 146 13.17 15.60 12.32
C ILE A 146 14.16 16.26 11.36
N HIS A 147 14.82 15.46 10.52
CA HIS A 147 15.72 15.94 9.47
C HIS A 147 14.95 16.22 8.17
N LYS A 148 14.29 17.38 8.07
CA LYS A 148 13.46 17.78 6.90
C LYS A 148 14.18 17.65 5.57
N ARG A 149 15.46 18.04 5.49
CA ARG A 149 16.28 17.94 4.27
C ARG A 149 16.46 16.50 3.78
N LEU A 150 16.61 15.55 4.72
CA LEU A 150 16.76 14.12 4.39
C LEU A 150 15.45 13.54 3.86
N ILE A 151 14.32 13.95 4.44
CA ILE A 151 12.98 13.53 3.99
C ILE A 151 12.74 14.01 2.56
N LEU A 152 12.96 15.30 2.29
CA LEU A 152 12.82 15.87 0.94
C LEU A 152 13.76 15.19 -0.07
N LYS A 153 15.02 14.93 0.32
CA LYS A 153 15.96 14.21 -0.54
C LYS A 153 15.45 12.80 -0.89
N LYS A 154 14.96 12.04 0.09
CA LYS A 154 14.40 10.70 -0.14
C LYS A 154 13.17 10.74 -1.04
N LEU A 155 12.30 11.73 -0.86
CA LEU A 155 11.10 11.92 -1.67
C LEU A 155 11.45 12.16 -3.14
N PHE A 156 12.27 13.17 -3.41
CA PHE A 156 12.64 13.57 -4.78
C PHE A 156 13.62 12.61 -5.46
N LEU A 157 14.27 11.70 -4.75
CA LEU A 157 15.13 10.66 -5.33
C LEU A 157 14.42 9.30 -5.45
N PHE A 158 13.15 9.19 -5.07
CA PHE A 158 12.39 7.95 -5.19
C PHE A 158 11.95 7.72 -6.65
N PRO A 159 12.45 6.66 -7.33
CA PRO A 159 12.28 6.53 -8.78
C PRO A 159 10.82 6.49 -9.25
N PRO A 160 9.88 5.78 -8.58
CA PRO A 160 8.48 5.79 -8.98
C PRO A 160 7.87 7.19 -8.92
N PHE A 161 8.19 7.99 -7.89
CA PHE A 161 7.70 9.35 -7.78
C PHE A 161 8.26 10.28 -8.86
N LEU A 162 9.55 10.13 -9.19
CA LEU A 162 10.15 10.87 -10.31
C LEU A 162 9.48 10.50 -11.63
N MET A 163 9.24 9.21 -11.88
CA MET A 163 8.58 8.75 -13.10
C MET A 163 7.12 9.18 -13.16
N LEU A 164 6.44 9.34 -12.02
CA LEU A 164 5.12 9.94 -11.96
C LEU A 164 5.14 11.40 -12.47
N LEU A 165 6.06 12.20 -11.97
CA LEU A 165 6.22 13.60 -12.43
C LEU A 165 6.57 13.65 -13.94
N VAL A 166 7.47 12.77 -14.39
CA VAL A 166 7.82 12.66 -15.80
C VAL A 166 6.59 12.28 -16.63
N ALA A 167 5.81 11.28 -16.23
CA ALA A 167 4.62 10.84 -16.95
C ALA A 167 3.54 11.93 -17.03
N MET A 168 3.38 12.72 -15.96
CA MET A 168 2.42 13.84 -15.93
C MET A 168 2.83 15.01 -16.84
N ILE A 169 4.14 15.27 -16.96
CA ILE A 169 4.67 16.39 -17.79
C ILE A 169 4.77 15.97 -19.25
N TRP A 170 5.27 14.77 -19.51
CA TRP A 170 5.54 14.30 -20.88
C TRP A 170 4.27 13.83 -21.61
N GLY A 171 3.31 13.27 -20.84
CA GLY A 171 2.13 12.64 -21.42
C GLY A 171 2.44 11.25 -22.02
N GLU A 172 1.82 10.92 -23.14
CA GLU A 172 1.97 9.60 -23.76
C GLU A 172 3.40 9.32 -24.20
N MET A 173 3.85 8.11 -23.89
CA MET A 173 5.19 7.66 -24.26
C MET A 173 5.30 7.40 -25.77
N PRO A 174 6.48 7.63 -26.39
CA PRO A 174 6.71 7.32 -27.79
C PRO A 174 6.37 5.86 -28.10
N SER A 175 5.66 5.61 -29.21
CA SER A 175 5.17 4.28 -29.60
C SER A 175 6.27 3.21 -29.66
N ARG A 176 7.50 3.60 -29.99
CA ARG A 176 8.67 2.71 -30.02
C ARG A 176 9.07 2.20 -28.61
N MET A 177 8.76 2.93 -27.55
CA MET A 177 9.08 2.55 -26.17
C MET A 177 8.00 1.67 -25.53
N ILE A 178 6.76 1.75 -26.00
CA ILE A 178 5.61 1.06 -25.41
C ILE A 178 5.84 -0.45 -25.25
N PRO A 179 6.32 -1.22 -26.27
CA PRO A 179 6.52 -2.67 -26.11
C PRO A 179 7.53 -3.02 -25.00
N TYR A 180 8.61 -2.26 -24.87
CA TYR A 180 9.62 -2.49 -23.83
C TYR A 180 9.07 -2.17 -22.44
N LEU A 181 8.36 -1.05 -22.30
CA LEU A 181 7.70 -0.69 -21.06
C LEU A 181 6.65 -1.72 -20.64
N GLN A 182 5.90 -2.30 -21.60
CA GLN A 182 4.93 -3.36 -21.33
C GLN A 182 5.59 -4.62 -20.77
N ILE A 183 6.72 -5.05 -21.33
CA ILE A 183 7.47 -6.21 -20.83
C ILE A 183 7.95 -5.95 -19.39
N LEU A 184 8.52 -4.77 -19.11
CA LEU A 184 8.99 -4.41 -17.77
C LEU A 184 7.83 -4.27 -16.79
N SER A 185 6.74 -3.63 -17.20
CA SER A 185 5.52 -3.48 -16.36
C SER A 185 4.90 -4.83 -16.01
N ALA A 186 4.86 -5.79 -16.94
CA ALA A 186 4.31 -7.12 -16.71
C ALA A 186 5.04 -7.91 -15.61
N THR A 187 6.28 -7.55 -15.29
CA THR A 187 7.03 -8.16 -14.17
C THR A 187 6.56 -7.68 -12.79
N LEU A 188 5.80 -6.57 -12.70
CA LEU A 188 5.41 -5.97 -11.43
C LEU A 188 4.63 -6.94 -10.55
N VAL A 189 3.53 -7.47 -11.06
CA VAL A 189 2.63 -8.35 -10.30
C VAL A 189 3.35 -9.62 -9.81
N PRO A 190 3.99 -10.43 -10.67
CA PRO A 190 4.61 -11.65 -10.19
C PRO A 190 5.76 -11.41 -9.22
N VAL A 191 6.63 -10.44 -9.48
CA VAL A 191 7.76 -10.15 -8.60
C VAL A 191 7.31 -9.57 -7.27
N ALA A 192 6.35 -8.65 -7.27
CA ALA A 192 5.79 -8.06 -6.04
C ALA A 192 5.14 -9.13 -5.16
N LEU A 193 4.28 -10.00 -5.72
CA LEU A 193 3.57 -11.02 -4.95
C LEU A 193 4.52 -12.09 -4.38
N VAL A 194 5.52 -12.53 -5.14
CA VAL A 194 6.55 -13.44 -4.63
C VAL A 194 7.34 -12.78 -3.49
N SER A 195 7.71 -11.51 -3.64
CA SER A 195 8.39 -10.76 -2.58
C SER A 195 7.54 -10.63 -1.32
N VAL A 196 6.24 -10.31 -1.49
CA VAL A 196 5.27 -10.24 -0.38
C VAL A 196 5.18 -11.61 0.32
N GLY A 197 4.97 -12.69 -0.42
CA GLY A 197 4.92 -14.05 0.11
C GLY A 197 6.20 -14.43 0.86
N TYR A 198 7.37 -14.11 0.30
CA TYR A 198 8.66 -14.35 0.97
C TYR A 198 8.83 -13.50 2.25
N SER A 199 8.20 -12.33 2.31
CA SER A 199 8.26 -11.45 3.48
C SER A 199 7.28 -11.82 4.58
N LEU A 200 6.28 -12.68 4.32
CA LEU A 200 5.29 -13.08 5.30
C LEU A 200 5.95 -13.74 6.52
N ARG A 201 5.74 -13.16 7.69
CA ARG A 201 6.19 -13.72 8.98
C ARG A 201 5.00 -13.74 9.93
N ILE A 202 4.60 -14.94 10.34
CA ILE A 202 3.54 -15.14 11.33
C ILE A 202 4.21 -15.31 12.69
N ARG A 203 3.99 -14.37 13.61
CA ARG A 203 4.55 -14.39 14.97
C ARG A 203 3.43 -14.44 16.01
N GLY A 204 3.62 -15.24 17.06
CA GLY A 204 2.76 -15.26 18.24
C GLY A 204 3.17 -14.21 19.29
N GLY A 205 2.47 -14.18 20.44
CA GLY A 205 2.79 -13.28 21.55
C GLY A 205 2.29 -11.85 21.35
N ILE A 206 1.08 -11.69 20.80
CA ILE A 206 0.43 -10.42 20.51
C ILE A 206 -0.74 -10.18 21.46
N ASP A 207 -1.08 -8.90 21.68
CA ASP A 207 -2.35 -8.49 22.30
C ASP A 207 -3.49 -8.71 21.30
N TYR A 208 -4.15 -9.86 21.37
CA TYR A 208 -5.22 -10.26 20.43
C TYR A 208 -6.39 -9.26 20.38
N PRO A 209 -6.92 -8.73 21.50
CA PRO A 209 -7.97 -7.72 21.48
C PRO A 209 -7.58 -6.46 20.70
N LEU A 210 -6.39 -5.92 20.92
CA LEU A 210 -5.90 -4.74 20.21
C LEU A 210 -5.62 -5.05 18.74
N PHE A 211 -5.00 -6.18 18.45
CA PHE A 211 -4.72 -6.67 17.10
C PHE A 211 -6.01 -6.80 16.27
N THR A 212 -7.04 -7.46 16.82
CA THR A 212 -8.32 -7.64 16.13
C THR A 212 -8.99 -6.31 15.84
N LYS A 213 -9.03 -5.39 16.82
CA LYS A 213 -9.56 -4.03 16.64
C LYS A 213 -8.81 -3.28 15.55
N ALA A 214 -7.47 -3.36 15.54
CA ALA A 214 -6.63 -2.70 14.53
C ALA A 214 -6.91 -3.26 13.13
N LEU A 215 -7.04 -4.57 12.96
CA LEU A 215 -7.41 -5.20 11.69
C LEU A 215 -8.81 -4.80 11.22
N MET A 216 -9.80 -4.79 12.12
CA MET A 216 -11.15 -4.35 11.79
C MET A 216 -11.16 -2.89 11.33
N VAL A 217 -10.44 -2.01 12.01
CA VAL A 217 -10.30 -0.61 11.59
C VAL A 217 -9.68 -0.54 10.20
N LYS A 218 -8.58 -1.24 9.95
CA LYS A 218 -7.85 -1.16 8.69
C LYS A 218 -8.63 -1.75 7.51
N LEU A 219 -9.17 -2.96 7.68
CA LEU A 219 -9.72 -3.73 6.56
C LEU A 219 -11.23 -3.50 6.34
N MET A 220 -11.94 -2.91 7.32
CA MET A 220 -13.40 -2.70 7.23
C MET A 220 -13.79 -1.24 7.46
N VAL A 221 -13.35 -0.62 8.56
CA VAL A 221 -13.80 0.74 8.90
C VAL A 221 -13.23 1.77 7.92
N MET A 222 -11.95 1.69 7.55
CA MET A 222 -11.34 2.65 6.62
C MET A 222 -11.97 2.61 5.23
N PRO A 223 -12.16 1.45 4.56
CA PRO A 223 -12.85 1.41 3.28
C PRO A 223 -14.32 1.88 3.37
N LEU A 224 -15.01 1.62 4.48
CA LEU A 224 -16.37 2.10 4.67
C LEU A 224 -16.43 3.64 4.77
N ILE A 225 -15.51 4.25 5.51
CA ILE A 225 -15.40 5.72 5.60
C ILE A 225 -15.00 6.31 4.24
N ALA A 226 -14.03 5.69 3.55
CA ALA A 226 -13.63 6.10 2.21
C ALA A 226 -14.80 6.08 1.23
N PHE A 227 -15.60 5.01 1.26
CA PHE A 227 -16.82 4.90 0.46
C PHE A 227 -17.79 6.07 0.74
N GLY A 228 -18.10 6.32 2.01
CA GLY A 228 -19.02 7.41 2.39
C GLY A 228 -18.56 8.79 1.91
N ILE A 229 -17.26 9.09 2.05
CA ILE A 229 -16.68 10.37 1.60
C ILE A 229 -16.72 10.47 0.07
N LEU A 230 -16.23 9.45 -0.64
CA LEU A 230 -16.15 9.49 -2.12
C LEU A 230 -17.52 9.46 -2.78
N PHE A 231 -18.47 8.73 -2.19
CA PHE A 231 -19.86 8.73 -2.63
C PHE A 231 -20.50 10.12 -2.48
N ALA A 232 -20.30 10.77 -1.34
CA ALA A 232 -20.79 12.13 -1.10
C ALA A 232 -20.13 13.19 -2.03
N MET A 233 -18.89 12.92 -2.49
CA MET A 233 -18.19 13.76 -3.48
C MET A 233 -18.69 13.55 -4.92
N GLY A 234 -19.54 12.55 -5.18
CA GLY A 234 -19.96 12.20 -6.53
C GLY A 234 -18.83 11.65 -7.41
N THR A 235 -17.87 10.95 -6.79
CA THR A 235 -16.71 10.39 -7.49
C THR A 235 -17.16 9.34 -8.51
N GLU A 236 -16.52 9.34 -9.70
CA GLU A 236 -16.79 8.39 -10.77
C GLU A 236 -16.65 6.93 -10.27
N PRO A 237 -17.51 5.99 -10.71
CA PRO A 237 -17.61 4.65 -10.12
C PRO A 237 -16.30 3.86 -10.08
N LEU A 238 -15.47 3.91 -11.14
CA LEU A 238 -14.21 3.17 -11.18
C LEU A 238 -13.19 3.78 -10.21
N ALA A 239 -13.09 5.11 -10.15
CA ALA A 239 -12.23 5.85 -9.23
C ALA A 239 -12.65 5.58 -7.77
N LEU A 240 -13.96 5.61 -7.48
CA LEU A 240 -14.52 5.31 -6.17
C LEU A 240 -14.17 3.88 -5.75
N LYS A 241 -14.50 2.87 -6.58
CA LYS A 241 -14.21 1.45 -6.29
C LYS A 241 -12.73 1.22 -6.04
N THR A 242 -11.88 1.81 -6.87
CA THR A 242 -10.42 1.72 -6.72
C THR A 242 -9.94 2.30 -5.39
N ALA A 243 -10.34 3.52 -5.06
CA ALA A 243 -9.89 4.19 -3.85
C ALA A 243 -10.44 3.53 -2.56
N VAL A 244 -11.66 2.98 -2.61
CA VAL A 244 -12.23 2.21 -1.50
C VAL A 244 -11.44 0.92 -1.27
N LEU A 245 -11.10 0.17 -2.33
CA LEU A 245 -10.27 -1.03 -2.22
C LEU A 245 -8.86 -0.69 -1.68
N GLU A 246 -8.24 0.39 -2.20
CA GLU A 246 -6.91 0.84 -1.73
C GLU A 246 -6.92 1.26 -0.25
N SER A 247 -7.99 1.88 0.24
CA SER A 247 -8.14 2.23 1.65
C SER A 247 -8.24 1.00 2.57
N GLY A 248 -8.80 -0.11 2.05
CA GLY A 248 -8.89 -1.42 2.70
C GLY A 248 -7.66 -2.32 2.53
N MET A 249 -6.60 -1.86 1.85
CA MET A 249 -5.37 -2.65 1.71
C MET A 249 -4.74 -2.95 3.08
N PRO A 250 -4.15 -4.14 3.25
CA PRO A 250 -3.46 -4.50 4.50
C PRO A 250 -2.30 -3.56 4.77
N SER A 251 -1.82 -3.57 6.00
CA SER A 251 -0.72 -2.70 6.42
C SER A 251 0.53 -2.87 5.54
N MET A 252 1.17 -1.76 5.21
CA MET A 252 2.36 -1.72 4.35
C MET A 252 3.54 -2.47 4.99
N ILE A 253 4.20 -3.34 4.21
CA ILE A 253 5.38 -4.11 4.65
C ILE A 253 6.50 -3.15 5.10
N THR A 254 6.74 -2.08 4.36
CA THR A 254 7.78 -1.10 4.69
C THR A 254 7.50 -0.40 6.01
N ALA A 255 6.24 0.01 6.28
CA ALA A 255 5.86 0.63 7.54
C ALA A 255 6.05 -0.34 8.72
N GLY A 256 5.66 -1.61 8.54
CA GLY A 256 5.90 -2.67 9.50
C GLY A 256 7.39 -2.90 9.79
N ALA A 257 8.21 -2.95 8.74
CA ALA A 257 9.66 -3.11 8.87
C ALA A 257 10.31 -1.94 9.62
N LEU A 258 9.88 -0.70 9.33
CA LEU A 258 10.34 0.49 10.04
C LEU A 258 9.92 0.47 11.52
N ALA A 259 8.68 0.09 11.83
CA ALA A 259 8.20 -0.05 13.20
C ALA A 259 9.01 -1.11 13.98
N ILE A 260 9.29 -2.26 13.36
CA ILE A 260 10.10 -3.34 13.95
C ILE A 260 11.54 -2.86 14.20
N ALA A 261 12.16 -2.19 13.23
CA ALA A 261 13.52 -1.68 13.35
C ALA A 261 13.66 -0.62 14.45
N ALA A 262 12.62 0.21 14.65
CA ALA A 262 12.54 1.20 15.72
C ALA A 262 12.14 0.59 17.09
N GLY A 263 11.90 -0.72 17.18
CA GLY A 263 11.47 -1.38 18.41
C GLY A 263 10.00 -1.14 18.80
N PHE A 264 9.19 -0.60 17.88
CA PHE A 264 7.77 -0.28 18.13
C PHE A 264 6.92 -1.55 18.04
N ALA A 265 6.63 -2.17 19.19
CA ALA A 265 5.85 -3.40 19.34
C ALA A 265 6.08 -4.40 18.18
N PRO A 266 7.30 -5.00 18.04
CA PRO A 266 7.70 -5.76 16.86
C PRO A 266 6.77 -6.93 16.51
N ALA A 267 6.26 -7.64 17.53
CA ALA A 267 5.35 -8.76 17.32
C ALA A 267 4.00 -8.31 16.75
N LEU A 268 3.43 -7.21 17.28
CA LEU A 268 2.17 -6.63 16.81
C LEU A 268 2.32 -6.08 15.39
N SER A 269 3.42 -5.36 15.12
CA SER A 269 3.71 -4.79 13.80
C SER A 269 3.84 -5.88 12.74
N ALA A 270 4.58 -6.94 13.03
CA ALA A 270 4.73 -8.09 12.12
C ALA A 270 3.39 -8.83 11.89
N ALA A 271 2.59 -8.99 12.96
CA ALA A 271 1.30 -9.65 12.87
C ALA A 271 0.29 -8.85 12.03
N LEU A 272 0.22 -7.52 12.20
CA LEU A 272 -0.67 -6.66 11.41
C LEU A 272 -0.35 -6.72 9.92
N VAL A 273 0.93 -6.76 9.56
CA VAL A 273 1.34 -6.93 8.16
C VAL A 273 1.00 -8.34 7.69
N GLY A 274 1.48 -9.39 8.37
CA GLY A 274 1.37 -10.77 7.90
C GLY A 274 -0.07 -11.28 7.86
N TYR A 275 -0.78 -11.24 8.98
CA TYR A 275 -2.18 -11.67 9.04
C TYR A 275 -3.09 -10.70 8.26
N GLY A 276 -2.74 -9.40 8.23
CA GLY A 276 -3.48 -8.42 7.45
C GLY A 276 -3.54 -8.79 5.97
N ILE A 277 -2.43 -9.25 5.37
CA ILE A 277 -2.39 -9.69 3.97
C ILE A 277 -3.28 -10.92 3.77
N ILE A 278 -3.20 -11.92 4.66
CA ILE A 278 -4.01 -13.15 4.55
C ILE A 278 -5.52 -12.83 4.63
N ILE A 279 -5.91 -11.99 5.59
CA ILE A 279 -7.31 -11.61 5.77
C ILE A 279 -7.80 -10.72 4.62
N ALA A 280 -6.95 -9.84 4.09
CA ALA A 280 -7.27 -8.98 2.96
C ALA A 280 -7.61 -9.78 1.69
N LEU A 281 -7.03 -10.96 1.48
CA LEU A 281 -7.38 -11.85 0.38
C LEU A 281 -8.86 -12.31 0.42
N VAL A 282 -9.51 -12.19 1.55
CA VAL A 282 -10.95 -12.49 1.71
C VAL A 282 -11.76 -11.20 1.75
N THR A 283 -11.33 -10.19 2.51
CA THR A 283 -12.12 -8.97 2.69
C THR A 283 -12.21 -8.12 1.43
N LEU A 284 -11.12 -8.00 0.64
CA LEU A 284 -11.11 -7.17 -0.56
C LEU A 284 -12.03 -7.69 -1.68
N PRO A 285 -12.07 -9.00 -2.01
CA PRO A 285 -13.08 -9.52 -2.93
C PRO A 285 -14.53 -9.32 -2.46
N ILE A 286 -14.78 -9.42 -1.15
CA ILE A 286 -16.12 -9.14 -0.59
C ILE A 286 -16.48 -7.67 -0.77
N ILE A 287 -15.55 -6.75 -0.48
CA ILE A 287 -15.76 -5.30 -0.70
C ILE A 287 -16.01 -5.02 -2.18
N ALA A 288 -15.19 -5.59 -3.08
CA ALA A 288 -15.38 -5.41 -4.53
C ALA A 288 -16.76 -5.88 -4.99
N TYR A 289 -17.18 -7.07 -4.55
CA TYR A 289 -18.50 -7.64 -4.86
C TYR A 289 -19.66 -6.75 -4.35
N LEU A 290 -19.52 -6.17 -3.16
CA LEU A 290 -20.51 -5.24 -2.63
C LEU A 290 -20.58 -3.95 -3.44
N LEU A 291 -19.42 -3.42 -3.85
CA LEU A 291 -19.31 -2.20 -4.66
C LEU A 291 -19.82 -2.39 -6.11
N GLU A 292 -19.84 -3.60 -6.63
CA GLU A 292 -20.40 -3.89 -7.96
C GLU A 292 -21.94 -3.82 -7.98
N ARG A 293 -22.57 -3.98 -6.81
CA ARG A 293 -24.04 -3.98 -6.66
C ARG A 293 -24.62 -2.59 -6.35
N LEU A 294 -23.76 -1.63 -6.11
CA LEU A 294 -24.12 -0.23 -5.87
C LEU A 294 -23.99 0.61 -7.15
#